data_0e095ac06e2cf43fd98fa62ec2988ebb
#
_entry.id   0e095ac06e2cf43fd98fa62ec2988ebb
#
_cell.length_a   1.000
_cell.length_b   1.000
_cell.length_c   1.000
_cell.angle_alpha   90.00
_cell.angle_beta   90.00
_cell.angle_gamma   90.00
#
_symmetry.space_group_name_H-M   'P 1'
#
loop_
_entity.id
_entity.type
_entity.pdbx_description
1 polymer ?
#
loop_
_entity_poly.entity_id
_entity_poly.type
_entity_poly.pdbx_seq_one_letter_code
_entity_poly.pdbx_strand_id
1 'polypeptide(L)'
;MTVKEYNNAVREFGDHVFRFILRSIKDSHRADDIVQDTYEKLWRCVTEIEYGAVKSWLFSTAYTRMIDVIRKDSRLVDVEYYDDSTLYAEENGNDLNEVLHRALEKLPAVQRSVILLRDYEGYNYREIGEITGLSEAQVKTYIFRGRVALRNYLVKTSVWQ
;
A
#
# COMPACT_ATOMS: atom_id res chain seq x y z
N MET A 1 21.95 9.00 -10.28
CA MET A 1 21.66 7.98 -11.32
C MET A 1 21.80 8.55 -12.71
N THR A 2 22.13 7.70 -13.64
CA THR A 2 22.09 8.02 -15.07
C THR A 2 20.68 7.84 -15.63
N VAL A 3 20.44 8.34 -16.85
CA VAL A 3 19.16 8.14 -17.56
C VAL A 3 18.87 6.64 -17.75
N LYS A 4 19.90 5.87 -18.06
CA LYS A 4 19.78 4.43 -18.24
C LYS A 4 19.35 3.75 -16.92
N GLU A 5 19.94 4.15 -15.82
CA GLU A 5 19.57 3.65 -14.49
C GLU A 5 18.14 4.05 -14.11
N TYR A 6 17.72 5.28 -14.44
CA TYR A 6 16.35 5.70 -14.26
C TYR A 6 15.37 4.77 -15.02
N ASN A 7 15.63 4.53 -16.29
CA ASN A 7 14.78 3.67 -17.09
C ASN A 7 14.75 2.23 -16.55
N ASN A 8 15.88 1.73 -16.06
CA ASN A 8 15.96 0.42 -15.44
C ASN A 8 15.15 0.36 -14.16
N ALA A 9 15.20 1.40 -13.34
CA ALA A 9 14.44 1.49 -12.10
C ALA A 9 12.93 1.47 -12.35
N VAL A 10 12.46 2.24 -13.32
CA VAL A 10 11.05 2.27 -13.71
C VAL A 10 10.60 0.89 -14.19
N ARG A 11 11.42 0.24 -15.01
CA ARG A 11 11.11 -1.09 -15.55
C ARG A 11 11.10 -2.17 -14.47
N GLU A 12 12.07 -2.13 -13.55
CA GLU A 12 12.23 -3.17 -12.53
C GLU A 12 11.25 -3.01 -11.37
N PHE A 13 11.03 -1.79 -10.90
CA PHE A 13 10.27 -1.54 -9.67
C PHE A 13 8.87 -0.97 -9.90
N GLY A 14 8.58 -0.50 -11.10
CA GLY A 14 7.32 0.18 -11.39
C GLY A 14 6.07 -0.65 -11.08
N ASP A 15 6.06 -1.89 -11.51
CA ASP A 15 4.91 -2.79 -11.29
C ASP A 15 4.72 -3.09 -9.80
N HIS A 16 5.82 -3.25 -9.06
CA HIS A 16 5.76 -3.51 -7.62
C HIS A 16 5.17 -2.32 -6.86
N VAL A 17 5.63 -1.11 -7.18
CA VAL A 17 5.12 0.11 -6.55
C VAL A 17 3.65 0.30 -6.91
N PHE A 18 3.28 0.14 -8.16
CA PHE A 18 1.90 0.26 -8.61
C PHE A 18 0.99 -0.73 -7.89
N ARG A 19 1.38 -2.00 -7.80
CA ARG A 19 0.59 -3.02 -7.11
C ARG A 19 0.41 -2.71 -5.63
N PHE A 20 1.46 -2.23 -4.98
CA PHE A 20 1.38 -1.82 -3.58
C PHE A 20 0.34 -0.72 -3.39
N ILE A 21 0.41 0.33 -4.19
CA ILE A 21 -0.52 1.45 -4.11
C ILE A 21 -1.94 0.99 -4.47
N LEU A 22 -2.10 0.22 -5.54
CA LEU A 22 -3.41 -0.27 -5.97
C LEU A 22 -4.09 -1.13 -4.90
N ARG A 23 -3.35 -2.03 -4.26
CA ARG A 23 -3.87 -2.84 -3.15
C ARG A 23 -4.25 -2.02 -1.94
N SER A 24 -3.58 -0.88 -1.75
CA SER A 24 -3.84 0.01 -0.62
C SER A 24 -5.08 0.87 -0.80
N ILE A 25 -5.31 1.42 -1.99
CA ILE A 25 -6.40 2.39 -2.22
C ILE A 25 -7.53 1.89 -3.12
N LYS A 26 -7.33 0.79 -3.84
CA LYS A 26 -8.33 0.14 -4.71
C LYS A 26 -8.96 1.04 -5.77
N ASP A 27 -8.20 2.00 -6.26
CA ASP A 27 -8.60 2.89 -7.34
C ASP A 27 -7.44 2.97 -8.32
N SER A 28 -7.61 2.38 -9.51
CA SER A 28 -6.54 2.29 -10.50
C SER A 28 -6.10 3.65 -11.05
N HIS A 29 -7.04 4.60 -11.19
CA HIS A 29 -6.72 5.95 -11.65
C HIS A 29 -5.86 6.68 -10.64
N ARG A 30 -6.25 6.62 -9.37
CA ARG A 30 -5.47 7.25 -8.29
C ARG A 30 -4.11 6.59 -8.10
N ALA A 31 -4.06 5.27 -8.18
CA ALA A 31 -2.79 4.54 -8.10
C ALA A 31 -1.85 4.97 -9.22
N ASP A 32 -2.37 5.07 -10.44
CA ASP A 32 -1.60 5.51 -11.59
C ASP A 32 -1.08 6.94 -11.41
N ASP A 33 -1.93 7.86 -10.96
CA ASP A 33 -1.54 9.24 -10.67
C ASP A 33 -0.43 9.32 -9.62
N ILE A 34 -0.55 8.55 -8.54
CA ILE A 34 0.46 8.53 -7.48
C ILE A 34 1.80 8.01 -8.02
N VAL A 35 1.77 6.95 -8.82
CA VAL A 35 2.97 6.37 -9.40
C VAL A 35 3.61 7.32 -10.41
N GLN A 36 2.82 7.99 -11.24
CA GLN A 36 3.33 8.99 -12.18
C GLN A 36 3.98 10.16 -11.45
N ASP A 37 3.34 10.69 -10.41
CA ASP A 37 3.92 11.75 -9.57
C ASP A 37 5.24 11.30 -8.96
N THR A 38 5.34 10.05 -8.54
CA THR A 38 6.54 9.48 -7.97
C THR A 38 7.68 9.45 -8.99
N TYR A 39 7.39 9.04 -10.22
CA TYR A 39 8.38 9.02 -11.30
C TYR A 39 8.83 10.42 -11.69
N GLU A 40 7.94 11.39 -11.72
CA GLU A 40 8.30 12.78 -11.97
C GLU A 40 9.28 13.30 -10.93
N LYS A 41 9.01 13.01 -9.65
CA LYS A 41 9.93 13.38 -8.56
C LYS A 41 11.27 12.70 -8.70
N LEU A 42 11.27 11.42 -9.06
CA LEU A 42 12.51 10.69 -9.29
C LEU A 42 13.32 11.33 -10.42
N TRP A 43 12.67 11.72 -11.50
CA TRP A 43 13.33 12.38 -12.63
C TRP A 43 13.97 13.71 -12.20
N ARG A 44 13.27 14.51 -11.41
CA ARG A 44 13.79 15.77 -10.88
C ARG A 44 15.00 15.58 -9.97
N CYS A 45 15.04 14.48 -9.23
CA CYS A 45 16.09 14.17 -8.27
C CYS A 45 17.08 13.12 -8.78
N VAL A 46 17.08 12.85 -10.08
CA VAL A 46 17.82 11.73 -10.68
C VAL A 46 19.32 11.80 -10.38
N THR A 47 19.88 12.99 -10.30
CA THR A 47 21.31 13.17 -10.00
C THR A 47 21.66 13.01 -8.53
N GLU A 48 20.67 13.11 -7.64
CA GLU A 48 20.88 13.09 -6.19
C GLU A 48 20.65 11.71 -5.57
N ILE A 49 20.02 10.81 -6.30
CA ILE A 49 19.64 9.49 -5.79
C ILE A 49 20.56 8.43 -6.37
N GLU A 50 21.14 7.62 -5.50
CA GLU A 50 21.94 6.47 -5.94
C GLU A 50 21.02 5.31 -6.34
N TYR A 51 21.43 4.57 -7.36
CA TYR A 51 20.65 3.46 -7.90
C TYR A 51 20.32 2.40 -6.83
N GLY A 52 21.27 2.15 -5.91
CA GLY A 52 21.05 1.18 -4.82
C GLY A 52 19.96 1.58 -3.84
N ALA A 53 19.62 2.87 -3.75
CA ALA A 53 18.61 3.41 -2.86
C ALA A 53 17.27 3.66 -3.55
N VAL A 54 17.17 3.47 -4.86
CA VAL A 54 16.01 3.90 -5.64
C VAL A 54 14.75 3.12 -5.29
N LYS A 55 14.87 1.83 -5.01
CA LYS A 55 13.69 1.00 -4.66
C LYS A 55 13.00 1.52 -3.41
N SER A 56 13.75 1.68 -2.32
CA SER A 56 13.21 2.24 -1.06
C SER A 56 12.69 3.65 -1.25
N TRP A 57 13.38 4.46 -2.04
CA TRP A 57 12.96 5.82 -2.33
C TRP A 57 11.61 5.85 -3.04
N LEU A 58 11.42 4.98 -4.04
CA LEU A 58 10.16 4.88 -4.78
C LEU A 58 9.00 4.50 -3.87
N PHE A 59 9.18 3.46 -3.04
CA PHE A 59 8.14 3.03 -2.12
C PHE A 59 7.83 4.09 -1.07
N SER A 60 8.84 4.75 -0.52
CA SER A 60 8.66 5.81 0.48
C SER A 60 7.92 7.01 -0.10
N THR A 61 8.31 7.45 -1.28
CA THR A 61 7.68 8.59 -1.94
C THR A 61 6.24 8.31 -2.32
N ALA A 62 5.99 7.14 -2.90
CA ALA A 62 4.65 6.71 -3.27
C ALA A 62 3.75 6.54 -2.03
N TYR A 63 4.29 5.95 -0.97
CA TYR A 63 3.57 5.79 0.30
C TYR A 63 3.17 7.15 0.88
N THR A 64 4.10 8.09 0.97
CA THR A 64 3.83 9.44 1.50
C THR A 64 2.73 10.13 0.71
N ARG A 65 2.80 10.06 -0.61
CA ARG A 65 1.78 10.64 -1.48
C ARG A 65 0.43 9.97 -1.28
N MET A 66 0.42 8.65 -1.18
CA MET A 66 -0.80 7.87 -0.95
C MET A 66 -1.48 8.24 0.37
N ILE A 67 -0.72 8.35 1.44
CA ILE A 67 -1.26 8.73 2.75
C ILE A 67 -1.86 10.14 2.70
N ASP A 68 -1.22 11.07 2.00
CA ASP A 68 -1.77 12.41 1.80
C ASP A 68 -3.12 12.37 1.07
N VAL A 69 -3.22 11.56 0.02
CA VAL A 69 -4.46 11.40 -0.74
C VAL A 69 -5.56 10.81 0.14
N ILE A 70 -5.25 9.77 0.91
CA ILE A 70 -6.21 9.14 1.82
C ILE A 70 -6.69 10.13 2.88
N ARG A 71 -5.80 10.92 3.46
CA ARG A 71 -6.16 11.92 4.47
C ARG A 71 -7.08 13.00 3.91
N LYS A 72 -6.78 13.49 2.70
CA LYS A 72 -7.64 14.48 2.04
C LYS A 72 -9.03 13.93 1.76
N ASP A 73 -9.10 12.70 1.28
CA ASP A 73 -10.37 12.03 1.01
C ASP A 73 -11.19 11.83 2.27
N SER A 74 -10.57 11.41 3.37
CA SER A 74 -11.28 11.19 4.62
C SER A 74 -11.82 12.51 5.20
N ARG A 75 -11.15 13.64 4.94
CA ARG A 75 -11.68 14.96 5.31
C ARG A 75 -12.85 15.40 4.46
N LEU A 76 -12.88 15.01 3.19
CA LEU A 76 -13.97 15.30 2.27
C LEU A 76 -15.14 14.34 2.45
N VAL A 77 -14.90 13.16 2.96
CA VAL A 77 -15.85 12.05 3.08
C VAL A 77 -16.36 11.87 4.51
N ASP A 78 -16.09 12.83 5.39
CA ASP A 78 -16.60 12.82 6.77
C ASP A 78 -18.14 12.77 6.83
N VAL A 79 -18.81 12.79 5.69
CA VAL A 79 -20.26 12.78 5.54
C VAL A 79 -20.73 11.59 4.70
N GLU A 80 -19.85 10.87 4.02
CA GLU A 80 -20.26 9.72 3.25
C GLU A 80 -20.08 8.44 4.05
N TYR A 81 -21.21 7.90 4.34
CA TYR A 81 -21.45 6.62 4.91
C TYR A 81 -20.53 5.56 4.32
N TYR A 82 -19.83 4.87 5.16
CA TYR A 82 -19.24 3.61 4.83
C TYR A 82 -20.39 2.65 4.50
N ASP A 83 -20.69 2.54 3.23
CA ASP A 83 -21.78 1.65 2.81
C ASP A 83 -21.28 0.22 2.83
N ASP A 84 -21.57 -0.47 3.92
CA ASP A 84 -21.30 -1.90 4.05
C ASP A 84 -21.99 -2.73 2.97
N SER A 85 -22.98 -2.16 2.29
CA SER A 85 -23.75 -2.90 1.28
C SER A 85 -22.92 -3.18 0.01
N THR A 86 -21.94 -2.34 -0.31
CA THR A 86 -21.07 -2.60 -1.46
C THR A 86 -20.11 -3.77 -1.22
N LEU A 87 -19.93 -4.17 0.03
CA LEU A 87 -19.08 -5.30 0.39
C LEU A 87 -19.77 -6.65 0.18
N TYR A 88 -21.08 -6.65 0.05
CA TYR A 88 -21.87 -7.87 -0.14
C TYR A 88 -22.18 -8.19 -1.59
N ALA A 89 -21.99 -7.24 -2.51
CA ALA A 89 -22.41 -7.39 -3.90
C ALA A 89 -21.46 -8.26 -4.74
N GLU A 90 -20.30 -8.60 -4.23
CA GLU A 90 -19.29 -9.36 -4.96
C GLU A 90 -18.93 -10.69 -4.35
N GLU A 91 -19.87 -11.32 -3.65
CA GLU A 91 -19.65 -12.60 -2.97
C GLU A 91 -19.49 -13.81 -3.90
N ASN A 92 -19.32 -13.60 -5.19
CA ASN A 92 -19.20 -14.70 -6.14
C ASN A 92 -17.78 -15.22 -6.31
N GLY A 93 -16.81 -14.68 -5.57
CA GLY A 93 -15.44 -15.17 -5.60
C GLY A 93 -15.17 -16.12 -4.44
N ASN A 94 -15.14 -17.41 -4.72
CA ASN A 94 -14.63 -18.42 -3.79
C ASN A 94 -13.10 -18.39 -3.70
N ASP A 95 -12.47 -17.29 -4.14
CA ASP A 95 -11.04 -17.14 -4.10
C ASP A 95 -10.62 -16.58 -2.75
N LEU A 96 -9.79 -17.33 -2.03
CA LEU A 96 -9.21 -16.91 -0.75
C LEU A 96 -8.50 -15.57 -0.87
N ASN A 97 -7.87 -15.29 -2.02
CA ASN A 97 -7.20 -14.02 -2.27
C ASN A 97 -8.17 -12.84 -2.28
N GLU A 98 -9.35 -13.00 -2.87
CA GLU A 98 -10.37 -11.95 -2.88
C GLU A 98 -10.89 -11.65 -1.47
N VAL A 99 -11.12 -12.69 -0.68
CA VAL A 99 -11.57 -12.55 0.72
C VAL A 99 -10.50 -11.83 1.52
N LEU A 100 -9.25 -12.20 1.34
CA LEU A 100 -8.13 -11.57 2.01
C LEU A 100 -7.98 -10.10 1.61
N HIS A 101 -8.13 -9.77 0.34
CA HIS A 101 -8.08 -8.40 -0.15
C HIS A 101 -9.21 -7.54 0.44
N ARG A 102 -10.42 -8.08 0.55
CA ARG A 102 -11.54 -7.39 1.20
C ARG A 102 -11.27 -7.14 2.68
N ALA A 103 -10.68 -8.11 3.34
CA ALA A 103 -10.29 -7.96 4.75
C ALA A 103 -9.25 -6.87 4.92
N LEU A 104 -8.27 -6.80 4.01
CA LEU A 104 -7.25 -5.74 4.02
C LEU A 104 -7.87 -4.36 3.86
N GLU A 105 -8.89 -4.21 3.04
CA GLU A 105 -9.59 -2.93 2.85
C GLU A 105 -10.20 -2.38 4.13
N LYS A 106 -10.57 -3.25 5.04
CA LYS A 106 -11.18 -2.86 6.32
C LYS A 106 -10.17 -2.38 7.36
N LEU A 107 -8.89 -2.61 7.12
CA LEU A 107 -7.85 -2.15 8.03
C LEU A 107 -7.61 -0.64 7.85
N PRO A 108 -7.25 0.06 8.93
CA PRO A 108 -6.71 1.40 8.81
C PRO A 108 -5.54 1.42 7.83
N ALA A 109 -5.41 2.51 7.08
CA ALA A 109 -4.45 2.61 5.97
C ALA A 109 -3.01 2.26 6.38
N VAL A 110 -2.57 2.69 7.56
CA VAL A 110 -1.21 2.42 8.04
C VAL A 110 -1.02 0.93 8.32
N GLN A 111 -1.99 0.28 8.98
CA GLN A 111 -1.91 -1.16 9.24
C GLN A 111 -1.90 -1.98 7.95
N ARG A 112 -2.75 -1.61 7.01
CA ARG A 112 -2.81 -2.24 5.69
C ARG A 112 -1.48 -2.11 4.97
N SER A 113 -0.90 -0.91 4.97
CA SER A 113 0.36 -0.63 4.28
C SER A 113 1.52 -1.44 4.82
N VAL A 114 1.66 -1.54 6.15
CA VAL A 114 2.77 -2.31 6.74
C VAL A 114 2.63 -3.81 6.47
N ILE A 115 1.41 -4.32 6.44
CA ILE A 115 1.15 -5.73 6.09
C ILE A 115 1.51 -5.99 4.62
N LEU A 116 1.09 -5.11 3.72
CA LEU A 116 1.40 -5.23 2.30
C LEU A 116 2.91 -5.18 2.06
N LEU A 117 3.61 -4.27 2.72
CA LEU A 117 5.06 -4.16 2.60
C LEU A 117 5.78 -5.40 3.14
N ARG A 118 5.28 -5.97 4.23
CA ARG A 118 5.89 -7.15 4.85
C ARG A 118 5.56 -8.44 4.10
N ASP A 119 4.28 -8.71 3.90
CA ASP A 119 3.82 -10.02 3.46
C ASP A 119 3.77 -10.16 1.93
N TYR A 120 3.59 -9.05 1.20
CA TYR A 120 3.54 -9.08 -0.26
C TYR A 120 4.84 -8.62 -0.90
N GLU A 121 5.49 -7.59 -0.33
CA GLU A 121 6.71 -7.03 -0.92
C GLU A 121 7.99 -7.54 -0.26
N GLY A 122 7.88 -8.23 0.88
CA GLY A 122 9.01 -8.91 1.50
C GLY A 122 10.01 -8.03 2.25
N TYR A 123 9.63 -6.81 2.61
CA TYR A 123 10.50 -5.93 3.39
C TYR A 123 10.61 -6.38 4.83
N ASN A 124 11.77 -6.15 5.44
CA ASN A 124 11.93 -6.37 6.87
C ASN A 124 11.42 -5.16 7.67
N TYR A 125 11.32 -5.28 9.00
CA TYR A 125 10.74 -4.25 9.85
C TYR A 125 11.49 -2.92 9.78
N ARG A 126 12.81 -2.97 9.69
CA ARG A 126 13.61 -1.76 9.57
C ARG A 126 13.34 -1.04 8.25
N GLU A 127 13.31 -1.79 7.16
CA GLU A 127 13.01 -1.24 5.83
C GLU A 127 11.61 -0.64 5.78
N ILE A 128 10.63 -1.30 6.38
CA ILE A 128 9.26 -0.77 6.47
C ILE A 128 9.24 0.53 7.26
N GLY A 129 10.00 0.60 8.35
CA GLY A 129 10.17 1.83 9.12
C GLY A 129 10.75 2.96 8.29
N GLU A 130 11.75 2.68 7.47
CA GLU A 130 12.33 3.67 6.56
C GLU A 130 11.33 4.15 5.51
N ILE A 131 10.53 3.25 4.96
CA ILE A 131 9.52 3.57 3.95
C ILE A 131 8.40 4.42 4.53
N THR A 132 7.91 4.06 5.72
CA THR A 132 6.70 4.65 6.31
C THR A 132 6.98 5.80 7.29
N GLY A 133 8.20 5.93 7.75
CA GLY A 133 8.56 6.87 8.81
C GLY A 133 8.21 6.39 10.21
N LEU A 134 7.78 5.15 10.36
CA LEU A 134 7.45 4.56 11.65
C LEU A 134 8.71 3.99 12.31
N SER A 135 8.70 3.90 13.65
CA SER A 135 9.73 3.15 14.37
C SER A 135 9.54 1.64 14.14
N GLU A 136 10.58 0.84 14.33
CA GLU A 136 10.46 -0.61 14.25
C GLU A 136 9.40 -1.16 15.22
N ALA A 137 9.35 -0.60 16.42
CA ALA A 137 8.36 -0.99 17.43
C ALA A 137 6.93 -0.72 16.92
N GLN A 138 6.70 0.43 16.30
CA GLN A 138 5.41 0.76 15.71
C GLN A 138 5.07 -0.18 14.54
N VAL A 139 6.05 -0.49 13.69
CA VAL A 139 5.85 -1.43 12.59
C VAL A 139 5.40 -2.79 13.12
N LYS A 140 6.09 -3.33 14.10
CA LYS A 140 5.72 -4.61 14.74
C LYS A 140 4.32 -4.56 15.33
N THR A 141 3.99 -3.49 16.02
CA THR A 141 2.68 -3.31 16.66
C THR A 141 1.57 -3.26 15.60
N TYR A 142 1.74 -2.48 14.55
CA TYR A 142 0.73 -2.37 13.50
C TYR A 142 0.56 -3.67 12.72
N ILE A 143 1.65 -4.38 12.45
CA ILE A 143 1.56 -5.70 11.79
C ILE A 143 0.79 -6.68 12.68
N PHE A 144 1.10 -6.73 13.98
CA PHE A 144 0.41 -7.60 14.92
C PHE A 144 -1.09 -7.28 14.97
N ARG A 145 -1.44 -6.02 15.17
CA ARG A 145 -2.84 -5.58 15.23
C ARG A 145 -3.59 -5.85 13.93
N GLY A 146 -2.94 -5.59 12.81
CA GLY A 146 -3.52 -5.85 11.49
C GLY A 146 -3.78 -7.32 11.26
N ARG A 147 -2.85 -8.19 11.64
CA ARG A 147 -3.02 -9.66 11.50
C ARG A 147 -4.13 -10.19 12.41
N VAL A 148 -4.27 -9.66 13.61
CA VAL A 148 -5.37 -10.02 14.51
C VAL A 148 -6.70 -9.61 13.90
N ALA A 149 -6.79 -8.38 13.38
CA ALA A 149 -8.02 -7.89 12.74
C ALA A 149 -8.36 -8.71 11.49
N LEU A 150 -7.38 -9.08 10.68
CA LEU A 150 -7.59 -9.94 9.51
C LEU A 150 -8.12 -11.30 9.92
N ARG A 151 -7.52 -11.92 10.93
CA ARG A 151 -7.97 -13.22 11.43
C ARG A 151 -9.41 -13.16 11.92
N ASN A 152 -9.74 -12.13 12.71
CA ASN A 152 -11.09 -11.96 13.24
C ASN A 152 -12.10 -11.75 12.12
N TYR A 153 -11.74 -10.98 11.10
CA TYR A 153 -12.59 -10.77 9.94
C TYR A 153 -12.82 -12.08 9.17
N LEU A 154 -11.77 -12.85 8.92
CA LEU A 154 -11.87 -14.12 8.21
C LEU A 154 -12.73 -15.13 8.97
N VAL A 155 -12.65 -15.15 10.28
CA VAL A 155 -13.48 -16.04 11.11
C VAL A 155 -14.94 -15.61 11.04
N LYS A 156 -15.22 -14.29 11.10
CA LYS A 156 -16.59 -13.77 11.05
C LYS A 156 -17.28 -13.97 9.71
N THR A 157 -16.54 -13.95 8.62
CA THR A 157 -17.14 -14.14 7.29
C THR A 157 -17.42 -15.60 6.97
N SER A 158 -17.18 -16.50 7.90
CA SER A 158 -17.59 -17.89 7.89
C SER A 158 -17.19 -18.69 6.63
N VAL A 159 -16.09 -18.30 6.01
CA VAL A 159 -15.49 -19.11 4.94
C VAL A 159 -15.06 -20.47 5.48
N TRP A 160 -15.07 -20.61 6.79
CA TRP A 160 -14.63 -21.79 7.54
C TRP A 160 -15.75 -22.59 8.20
N GLN A 161 -16.98 -22.28 7.88
CA GLN A 161 -18.09 -23.13 8.32
C GLN A 161 -18.33 -24.26 7.37
#